data_b4fda534bd14325a0b4f354bce13c942
#
_entry.id   b4fda534bd14325a0b4f354bce13c942
#
_cell.length_a   1.000
_cell.length_b   1.000
_cell.length_c   1.000
_cell.angle_alpha   90.00
_cell.angle_beta   90.00
_cell.angle_gamma   90.00
#
_symmetry.space_group_name_H-M   'P 1'
#
loop_
_entity.id
_entity.type
_entity.pdbx_description
1 polymer ?
#
loop_
_entity_poly.entity_id
_entity_poly.type
_entity_poly.pdbx_seq_one_letter_code
_entity_poly.pdbx_strand_id
1 'polypeptide(L)'
;MQKRNKTVAVIGAGDYIGAEIAKKFASEGFTIFAGRRNGEKLAPLVKEIEAAGGEIHARSLDARKEEEIVSFLNDTDKHAPMEACIFNIGANVNFPILDTTERVFRKVWEMACYSGFLAGREAARLMVPRASGNIFFTGATASLRGGTGYAAFASAKFGLRAVAQAMARELGPKNIHVAHLIIDSGVDTEWVRQRRVEALGANALDNPDLLMPPASVAESYWQLYQQPKTAWTFELEIRPFGEKW
;
A
#
# COMPACT_ATOMS: atom_id res chain seq x y z
N MET A 1 7.68 1.55 29.62
CA MET A 1 7.44 1.44 28.18
C MET A 1 8.77 1.23 27.45
N GLN A 2 8.91 0.14 26.74
CA GLN A 2 10.12 -0.09 25.92
C GLN A 2 10.15 0.95 24.80
N LYS A 3 11.25 1.69 24.68
CA LYS A 3 11.40 2.73 23.65
C LYS A 3 11.30 2.07 22.27
N ARG A 4 10.32 2.46 21.47
CA ARG A 4 10.17 1.97 20.10
C ARG A 4 11.32 2.53 19.28
N ASN A 5 12.25 1.66 18.88
CA ASN A 5 13.48 2.07 18.20
C ASN A 5 13.37 1.95 16.66
N LYS A 6 12.16 1.74 16.10
CA LYS A 6 11.96 1.47 14.69
C LYS A 6 10.64 2.06 14.21
N THR A 7 10.63 2.58 12.99
CA THR A 7 9.45 3.21 12.38
C THR A 7 8.99 2.46 11.13
N VAL A 8 7.70 2.62 10.81
CA VAL A 8 7.08 2.17 9.56
C VAL A 8 6.31 3.32 8.94
N ALA A 9 6.60 3.62 7.68
CA ALA A 9 5.85 4.58 6.87
C ALA A 9 4.73 3.89 6.11
N VAL A 10 3.48 4.34 6.30
CA VAL A 10 2.30 3.88 5.55
C VAL A 10 1.79 5.03 4.69
N ILE A 11 2.09 4.99 3.39
CA ILE A 11 1.67 5.99 2.41
C ILE A 11 0.37 5.53 1.76
N GLY A 12 -0.71 6.26 2.00
CA GLY A 12 -2.06 5.83 1.65
C GLY A 12 -2.74 5.08 2.80
N ALA A 13 -2.59 5.58 4.02
CA ALA A 13 -3.27 5.10 5.23
C ALA A 13 -4.77 5.45 5.18
N GLY A 14 -5.51 4.82 4.27
CA GLY A 14 -6.97 4.92 4.16
C GLY A 14 -7.68 4.06 5.20
N ASP A 15 -9.01 4.16 5.21
CA ASP A 15 -9.87 3.62 6.29
C ASP A 15 -9.94 2.07 6.34
N TYR A 16 -9.38 1.39 5.33
CA TYR A 16 -9.40 -0.08 5.20
C TYR A 16 -7.98 -0.65 5.23
N ILE A 17 -7.42 -1.05 4.08
CA ILE A 17 -6.09 -1.70 3.99
C ILE A 17 -5.01 -0.91 4.72
N GLY A 18 -4.92 0.41 4.45
CA GLY A 18 -3.88 1.24 5.05
C GLY A 18 -4.01 1.38 6.57
N ALA A 19 -5.25 1.42 7.09
CA ALA A 19 -5.49 1.42 8.53
C ALA A 19 -5.09 0.08 9.17
N GLU A 20 -5.45 -1.06 8.55
CA GLU A 20 -5.09 -2.37 9.07
C GLU A 20 -3.57 -2.62 9.03
N ILE A 21 -2.87 -2.16 7.98
CA ILE A 21 -1.39 -2.19 7.94
C ILE A 21 -0.82 -1.39 9.11
N ALA A 22 -1.30 -0.16 9.34
CA ALA A 22 -0.84 0.67 10.45
C ALA A 22 -1.08 0.00 11.81
N LYS A 23 -2.28 -0.55 12.04
CA LYS A 23 -2.62 -1.28 13.26
C LYS A 23 -1.75 -2.52 13.47
N LYS A 24 -1.56 -3.33 12.43
CA LYS A 24 -0.73 -4.54 12.50
C LYS A 24 0.70 -4.20 12.90
N PHE A 25 1.36 -3.29 12.22
CA PHE A 25 2.74 -2.92 12.56
C PHE A 25 2.84 -2.21 13.91
N ALA A 26 1.84 -1.41 14.30
CA ALA A 26 1.79 -0.81 15.64
C ALA A 26 1.71 -1.86 16.75
N SER A 27 0.88 -2.90 16.58
CA SER A 27 0.76 -4.01 17.53
C SER A 27 2.05 -4.84 17.67
N GLU A 28 2.88 -4.85 16.62
CA GLU A 28 4.19 -5.51 16.62
C GLU A 28 5.32 -4.59 17.17
N GLY A 29 4.96 -3.43 17.72
CA GLY A 29 5.89 -2.56 18.44
C GLY A 29 6.58 -1.49 17.62
N PHE A 30 6.12 -1.20 16.39
CA PHE A 30 6.65 -0.10 15.58
C PHE A 30 5.95 1.22 15.88
N THR A 31 6.68 2.33 15.78
CA THR A 31 6.07 3.65 15.65
C THR A 31 5.62 3.84 14.21
N ILE A 32 4.36 4.22 14.02
CA ILE A 32 3.76 4.35 12.69
C ILE A 32 3.77 5.81 12.23
N PHE A 33 4.23 6.04 11.01
CA PHE A 33 4.01 7.29 10.30
C PHE A 33 2.96 7.05 9.21
N ALA A 34 1.79 7.68 9.37
CA ALA A 34 0.64 7.46 8.50
C ALA A 34 0.35 8.71 7.66
N GLY A 35 0.34 8.56 6.34
CA GLY A 35 0.08 9.66 5.39
C GLY A 35 -1.12 9.40 4.49
N ARG A 36 -2.03 10.39 4.39
CA ARG A 36 -3.10 10.45 3.38
C ARG A 36 -3.42 11.90 3.03
N ARG A 37 -4.03 12.16 1.86
CA ARG A 37 -4.29 13.55 1.39
C ARG A 37 -5.05 14.42 2.40
N ASN A 38 -6.07 13.88 3.05
CA ASN A 38 -6.74 14.54 4.15
C ASN A 38 -6.34 13.85 5.46
N GLY A 39 -5.34 14.39 6.15
CA GLY A 39 -4.79 13.84 7.39
C GLY A 39 -5.78 13.85 8.56
N GLU A 40 -6.75 14.79 8.60
CA GLU A 40 -7.76 14.84 9.66
C GLU A 40 -8.59 13.55 9.72
N LYS A 41 -8.81 12.91 8.57
CA LYS A 41 -9.51 11.62 8.49
C LYS A 41 -8.73 10.46 9.13
N LEU A 42 -7.51 10.65 9.59
CA LEU A 42 -6.75 9.67 10.35
C LEU A 42 -7.04 9.71 11.86
N ALA A 43 -7.79 10.69 12.35
CA ALA A 43 -8.08 10.83 13.77
C ALA A 43 -8.70 9.56 14.42
N PRO A 44 -9.63 8.82 13.79
CA PRO A 44 -10.11 7.56 14.35
C PRO A 44 -9.01 6.50 14.48
N LEU A 45 -8.17 6.35 13.45
CA LEU A 45 -7.04 5.41 13.45
C LEU A 45 -6.01 5.77 14.53
N VAL A 46 -5.73 7.05 14.71
CA VAL A 46 -4.83 7.53 15.78
C VAL A 46 -5.36 7.10 17.14
N LYS A 47 -6.63 7.39 17.44
CA LYS A 47 -7.27 7.01 18.70
C LYS A 47 -7.23 5.50 18.95
N GLU A 48 -7.48 4.71 17.92
CA GLU A 48 -7.50 3.24 18.02
C GLU A 48 -6.11 2.68 18.34
N ILE A 49 -5.07 3.14 17.64
CA ILE A 49 -3.69 2.71 17.88
C ILE A 49 -3.19 3.17 19.25
N GLU A 50 -3.46 4.41 19.64
CA GLU A 50 -3.06 4.94 20.97
C GLU A 50 -3.78 4.23 22.12
N ALA A 51 -5.08 3.95 21.96
CA ALA A 51 -5.86 3.18 22.94
C ALA A 51 -5.32 1.74 23.12
N ALA A 52 -4.78 1.14 22.05
CA ALA A 52 -4.10 -0.14 22.11
C ALA A 52 -2.65 -0.05 22.64
N GLY A 53 -2.21 1.15 23.09
CA GLY A 53 -0.85 1.40 23.57
C GLY A 53 0.18 1.55 22.44
N GLY A 54 -0.24 1.72 21.18
CA GLY A 54 0.59 2.00 20.02
C GLY A 54 1.05 3.46 19.96
N GLU A 55 1.95 3.75 19.02
CA GLU A 55 2.41 5.11 18.71
C GLU A 55 2.23 5.38 17.22
N ILE A 56 1.59 6.51 16.89
CA ILE A 56 1.32 6.89 15.49
C ILE A 56 1.46 8.40 15.31
N HIS A 57 2.12 8.79 14.22
CA HIS A 57 2.22 10.15 13.71
C HIS A 57 1.47 10.25 12.38
N ALA A 58 0.31 10.90 12.40
CA ALA A 58 -0.57 11.02 11.24
C ALA A 58 -0.50 12.43 10.66
N ARG A 59 -0.44 12.54 9.31
CA ARG A 59 -0.48 13.86 8.66
C ARG A 59 -1.06 13.82 7.25
N SER A 60 -1.41 15.00 6.75
CA SER A 60 -1.74 15.19 5.34
C SER A 60 -0.50 14.95 4.48
N LEU A 61 -0.69 14.20 3.38
CA LEU A 61 0.35 13.84 2.43
C LEU A 61 -0.24 13.68 1.03
N ASP A 62 0.11 14.55 0.12
CA ASP A 62 -0.11 14.33 -1.32
C ASP A 62 1.13 13.67 -1.93
N ALA A 63 1.09 12.35 -2.04
CA ALA A 63 2.23 11.56 -2.51
C ALA A 63 2.66 11.84 -3.97
N ARG A 64 1.91 12.66 -4.72
CA ARG A 64 2.29 13.13 -6.06
C ARG A 64 3.29 14.28 -6.01
N LYS A 65 3.46 14.88 -4.85
CA LYS A 65 4.40 15.98 -4.62
C LYS A 65 5.67 15.44 -3.99
N GLU A 66 6.76 15.58 -4.72
CA GLU A 66 8.05 15.05 -4.30
C GLU A 66 8.50 15.63 -2.94
N GLU A 67 8.34 16.94 -2.75
CA GLU A 67 8.72 17.61 -1.51
C GLU A 67 7.94 17.11 -0.29
N GLU A 68 6.66 16.74 -0.46
CA GLU A 68 5.86 16.19 0.63
C GLU A 68 6.30 14.75 0.99
N ILE A 69 6.63 13.92 -0.01
CA ILE A 69 7.19 12.56 0.19
C ILE A 69 8.55 12.64 0.88
N VAL A 70 9.45 13.50 0.38
CA VAL A 70 10.78 13.70 0.96
C VAL A 70 10.68 14.11 2.43
N SER A 71 9.87 15.14 2.73
CA SER A 71 9.66 15.59 4.10
C SER A 71 9.08 14.48 4.99
N PHE A 72 8.06 13.76 4.49
CA PHE A 72 7.40 12.69 5.26
C PHE A 72 8.36 11.56 5.62
N LEU A 73 9.12 11.06 4.67
CA LEU A 73 10.03 9.92 4.91
C LEU A 73 11.27 10.32 5.71
N ASN A 74 11.79 11.54 5.52
CA ASN A 74 12.87 12.07 6.35
C ASN A 74 12.44 12.22 7.82
N ASP A 75 11.24 12.75 8.09
CA ASP A 75 10.72 12.85 9.46
C ASP A 75 10.53 11.47 10.09
N THR A 76 10.07 10.49 9.29
CA THR A 76 9.94 9.09 9.73
C THR A 76 11.28 8.51 10.13
N ASP A 77 12.29 8.63 9.28
CA ASP A 77 13.63 8.05 9.51
C ASP A 77 14.41 8.80 10.60
N LYS A 78 14.17 10.11 10.75
CA LYS A 78 14.75 10.93 11.82
C LYS A 78 14.21 10.59 13.19
N HIS A 79 12.94 10.18 13.30
CA HIS A 79 12.34 9.76 14.56
C HIS A 79 13.02 8.49 15.10
N ALA A 80 13.15 7.48 14.23
CA ALA A 80 13.92 6.26 14.43
C ALA A 80 14.16 5.59 13.07
N PRO A 81 15.13 4.68 12.93
CA PRO A 81 15.40 4.01 11.67
C PRO A 81 14.12 3.42 11.04
N MET A 82 13.81 3.83 9.81
CA MET A 82 12.65 3.35 9.08
C MET A 82 12.91 1.92 8.57
N GLU A 83 12.21 0.94 9.13
CA GLU A 83 12.35 -0.47 8.79
C GLU A 83 11.49 -0.89 7.58
N ALA A 84 10.35 -0.21 7.40
CA ALA A 84 9.50 -0.46 6.23
C ALA A 84 8.85 0.82 5.70
N CYS A 85 8.78 0.93 4.38
CA CYS A 85 7.97 1.90 3.66
C CYS A 85 6.93 1.14 2.83
N ILE A 86 5.65 1.31 3.16
CA ILE A 86 4.54 0.61 2.49
C ILE A 86 3.73 1.61 1.68
N PHE A 87 3.81 1.49 0.36
CA PHE A 87 3.05 2.30 -0.58
C PHE A 87 1.72 1.62 -0.93
N ASN A 88 0.63 2.16 -0.39
CA ASN A 88 -0.72 1.59 -0.49
C ASN A 88 -1.72 2.55 -1.16
N ILE A 89 -1.29 3.31 -2.17
CA ILE A 89 -2.22 4.18 -2.90
C ILE A 89 -2.87 3.42 -4.06
N GLY A 90 -4.19 3.39 -4.06
CA GLY A 90 -5.01 2.99 -5.19
C GLY A 90 -5.50 4.20 -5.99
N ALA A 91 -5.95 3.95 -7.19
CA ALA A 91 -6.63 4.92 -8.06
C ALA A 91 -7.62 4.18 -8.96
N ASN A 92 -8.38 3.26 -8.35
CA ASN A 92 -9.30 2.38 -9.07
C ASN A 92 -10.45 3.21 -9.66
N VAL A 93 -10.41 3.37 -10.98
CA VAL A 93 -11.47 3.97 -11.79
C VAL A 93 -11.81 3.04 -12.95
N ASN A 94 -13.07 3.07 -13.38
CA ASN A 94 -13.53 2.31 -14.54
C ASN A 94 -14.23 3.29 -15.49
N PHE A 95 -13.63 3.50 -16.67
CA PHE A 95 -14.16 4.29 -17.78
C PHE A 95 -13.90 3.57 -19.09
N PRO A 96 -14.88 3.47 -20.02
CA PRO A 96 -14.62 3.02 -21.37
C PRO A 96 -13.47 3.80 -22.01
N ILE A 97 -12.73 3.16 -22.93
CA ILE A 97 -11.54 3.80 -23.52
C ILE A 97 -11.85 5.14 -24.20
N LEU A 98 -13.01 5.24 -24.85
CA LEU A 98 -13.43 6.46 -25.54
C LEU A 98 -13.82 7.58 -24.57
N ASP A 99 -14.21 7.25 -23.34
CA ASP A 99 -14.60 8.20 -22.29
C ASP A 99 -13.44 8.50 -21.33
N THR A 100 -12.32 7.79 -21.46
CA THR A 100 -11.12 8.01 -20.64
C THR A 100 -10.38 9.24 -21.14
N THR A 101 -10.61 10.38 -20.45
CA THR A 101 -9.94 11.64 -20.81
C THR A 101 -8.46 11.62 -20.45
N GLU A 102 -7.64 12.44 -21.13
CA GLU A 102 -6.21 12.64 -20.81
C GLU A 102 -6.04 12.99 -19.32
N ARG A 103 -6.88 13.85 -18.79
CA ARG A 103 -6.86 14.26 -17.37
C ARG A 103 -7.07 13.08 -16.42
N VAL A 104 -8.01 12.19 -16.72
CA VAL A 104 -8.26 10.98 -15.90
C VAL A 104 -7.07 10.06 -15.97
N PHE A 105 -6.59 9.73 -17.18
CA PHE A 105 -5.45 8.85 -17.40
C PHE A 105 -4.20 9.35 -16.64
N ARG A 106 -3.84 10.62 -16.83
CA ARG A 106 -2.70 11.27 -16.17
C ARG A 106 -2.81 11.23 -14.65
N LYS A 107 -3.97 11.63 -14.10
CA LYS A 107 -4.17 11.66 -12.63
C LYS A 107 -4.08 10.28 -11.99
N VAL A 108 -4.62 9.26 -12.65
CA VAL A 108 -4.54 7.89 -12.16
C VAL A 108 -3.09 7.40 -12.17
N TRP A 109 -2.36 7.69 -13.24
CA TRP A 109 -0.95 7.34 -13.35
C TRP A 109 -0.09 8.06 -12.30
N GLU A 110 -0.30 9.37 -12.12
CA GLU A 110 0.37 10.16 -11.08
C GLU A 110 0.11 9.61 -9.66
N MET A 111 -1.14 9.18 -9.40
CA MET A 111 -1.52 8.65 -8.08
C MET A 111 -0.98 7.25 -7.81
N ALA A 112 -0.99 6.34 -8.76
CA ALA A 112 -0.74 4.92 -8.51
C ALA A 112 0.64 4.43 -9.00
N CYS A 113 1.29 5.14 -9.92
CA CYS A 113 2.61 4.79 -10.45
C CYS A 113 3.67 5.79 -10.03
N TYR A 114 3.53 7.07 -10.45
CA TYR A 114 4.54 8.10 -10.21
C TYR A 114 4.79 8.34 -8.71
N SER A 115 3.75 8.44 -7.91
CA SER A 115 3.91 8.60 -6.46
C SER A 115 4.57 7.38 -5.80
N GLY A 116 4.34 6.16 -6.33
CA GLY A 116 5.04 4.96 -5.88
C GLY A 116 6.54 5.01 -6.19
N PHE A 117 6.91 5.50 -7.38
CA PHE A 117 8.30 5.76 -7.71
C PHE A 117 8.94 6.77 -6.75
N LEU A 118 8.29 7.90 -6.47
CA LEU A 118 8.80 8.90 -5.53
C LEU A 118 9.02 8.31 -4.14
N ALA A 119 8.02 7.59 -3.62
CA ALA A 119 8.09 6.97 -2.30
C ALA A 119 9.20 5.91 -2.22
N GLY A 120 9.27 5.02 -3.20
CA GLY A 120 10.28 3.96 -3.24
C GLY A 120 11.70 4.51 -3.37
N ARG A 121 11.90 5.49 -4.25
CA ARG A 121 13.21 6.14 -4.44
C ARG A 121 13.70 6.82 -3.17
N GLU A 122 12.85 7.56 -2.49
CA GLU A 122 13.24 8.27 -1.27
C GLU A 122 13.47 7.29 -0.11
N ALA A 123 12.61 6.29 0.05
CA ALA A 123 12.85 5.22 1.03
C ALA A 123 14.20 4.52 0.79
N ALA A 124 14.54 4.24 -0.48
CA ALA A 124 15.83 3.63 -0.83
C ALA A 124 17.02 4.53 -0.45
N ARG A 125 16.91 5.87 -0.66
CA ARG A 125 17.97 6.82 -0.25
C ARG A 125 18.27 6.75 1.24
N LEU A 126 17.25 6.58 2.06
CA LEU A 126 17.38 6.51 3.52
C LEU A 126 17.87 5.13 3.99
N MET A 127 17.45 4.05 3.33
CA MET A 127 17.74 2.67 3.73
C MET A 127 19.09 2.14 3.24
N VAL A 128 19.50 2.49 2.01
CA VAL A 128 20.74 1.96 1.39
C VAL A 128 22.00 2.27 2.20
N PRO A 129 22.21 3.49 2.76
CA PRO A 129 23.42 3.77 3.54
C PRO A 129 23.63 2.87 4.75
N ARG A 130 22.54 2.36 5.36
CA ARG A 130 22.60 1.42 6.50
C ARG A 130 22.44 -0.04 6.09
N ALA A 131 22.27 -0.32 4.79
CA ALA A 131 22.07 -1.66 4.24
C ALA A 131 20.95 -2.44 4.99
N SER A 132 19.82 -1.79 5.27
CA SER A 132 18.69 -2.37 5.99
C SER A 132 17.40 -1.63 5.66
N GLY A 133 16.32 -2.38 5.34
CA GLY A 133 14.99 -1.85 5.13
C GLY A 133 14.14 -2.67 4.18
N ASN A 134 12.84 -2.35 4.16
CA ASN A 134 11.83 -3.02 3.36
C ASN A 134 11.02 -1.97 2.61
N ILE A 135 10.78 -2.18 1.32
CA ILE A 135 9.97 -1.30 0.48
C ILE A 135 8.90 -2.15 -0.18
N PHE A 136 7.63 -1.93 0.20
CA PHE A 136 6.52 -2.73 -0.27
C PHE A 136 5.52 -1.89 -1.06
N PHE A 137 5.08 -2.45 -2.19
CA PHE A 137 4.11 -1.81 -3.08
C PHE A 137 2.83 -2.62 -3.16
N THR A 138 1.68 -1.97 -2.98
CA THR A 138 0.38 -2.59 -3.17
C THR A 138 0.03 -2.64 -4.65
N GLY A 139 0.00 -3.86 -5.18
CA GLY A 139 -0.53 -4.19 -6.49
C GLY A 139 -2.02 -4.47 -6.47
N ALA A 140 -2.54 -4.91 -7.60
CA ALA A 140 -3.93 -5.27 -7.81
C ALA A 140 -4.04 -6.25 -8.98
N THR A 141 -5.22 -6.85 -9.22
CA THR A 141 -5.56 -7.53 -10.49
C THR A 141 -5.06 -6.75 -11.71
N ALA A 142 -5.22 -5.43 -11.66
CA ALA A 142 -4.77 -4.49 -12.69
C ALA A 142 -3.24 -4.41 -12.87
N SER A 143 -2.44 -5.04 -12.01
CA SER A 143 -0.99 -5.22 -12.21
C SER A 143 -0.66 -6.41 -13.10
N LEU A 144 -1.63 -7.31 -13.36
CA LEU A 144 -1.47 -8.56 -14.11
C LEU A 144 -2.18 -8.53 -15.46
N ARG A 145 -3.34 -7.87 -15.52
CA ARG A 145 -4.20 -7.82 -16.71
C ARG A 145 -4.99 -6.53 -16.81
N GLY A 146 -5.16 -6.05 -18.05
CA GLY A 146 -6.05 -4.92 -18.36
C GLY A 146 -7.46 -5.41 -18.59
N GLY A 147 -8.38 -5.11 -17.67
CA GLY A 147 -9.81 -5.36 -17.89
C GLY A 147 -10.47 -4.24 -18.69
N THR A 148 -11.67 -4.52 -19.24
CA THR A 148 -12.48 -3.52 -19.93
C THR A 148 -12.79 -2.32 -19.03
N GLY A 149 -12.52 -1.12 -19.50
CA GLY A 149 -12.72 0.13 -18.75
C GLY A 149 -11.59 0.48 -17.76
N TYR A 150 -10.57 -0.36 -17.62
CA TYR A 150 -9.48 -0.13 -16.67
C TYR A 150 -8.17 0.36 -17.30
N ALA A 151 -8.20 0.90 -18.53
CA ALA A 151 -6.98 1.31 -19.22
C ALA A 151 -6.08 2.23 -18.38
N ALA A 152 -6.63 3.26 -17.72
CA ALA A 152 -5.88 4.17 -16.87
C ALA A 152 -5.32 3.47 -15.62
N PHE A 153 -6.15 2.68 -14.93
CA PHE A 153 -5.75 2.01 -13.70
C PHE A 153 -4.75 0.88 -13.94
N ALA A 154 -4.99 0.07 -14.99
CA ALA A 154 -4.08 -1.02 -15.34
C ALA A 154 -2.71 -0.49 -15.79
N SER A 155 -2.65 0.54 -16.65
CA SER A 155 -1.37 1.11 -17.06
C SER A 155 -0.56 1.62 -15.87
N ALA A 156 -1.21 2.25 -14.88
CA ALA A 156 -0.55 2.73 -13.67
C ALA A 156 -0.05 1.59 -12.77
N LYS A 157 -0.84 0.52 -12.61
CA LYS A 157 -0.45 -0.63 -11.76
C LYS A 157 0.60 -1.53 -12.42
N PHE A 158 0.57 -1.72 -13.74
CA PHE A 158 1.69 -2.33 -14.48
C PHE A 158 2.96 -1.50 -14.38
N GLY A 159 2.85 -0.16 -14.51
CA GLY A 159 3.98 0.74 -14.32
C GLY A 159 4.57 0.63 -12.92
N LEU A 160 3.74 0.62 -11.88
CA LEU A 160 4.19 0.42 -10.50
C LEU A 160 4.90 -0.93 -10.30
N ARG A 161 4.37 -2.00 -10.88
CA ARG A 161 5.01 -3.33 -10.87
C ARG A 161 6.39 -3.31 -11.53
N ALA A 162 6.52 -2.62 -12.68
CA ALA A 162 7.80 -2.47 -13.36
C ALA A 162 8.82 -1.69 -12.51
N VAL A 163 8.38 -0.61 -11.83
CA VAL A 163 9.21 0.14 -10.88
C VAL A 163 9.68 -0.77 -9.75
N ALA A 164 8.76 -1.51 -9.13
CA ALA A 164 9.10 -2.45 -8.05
C ALA A 164 10.10 -3.53 -8.50
N GLN A 165 9.93 -4.07 -9.73
CA GLN A 165 10.86 -5.05 -10.31
C GLN A 165 12.26 -4.50 -10.53
N ALA A 166 12.39 -3.28 -11.04
CA ALA A 166 13.68 -2.62 -11.21
C ALA A 166 14.35 -2.40 -9.86
N MET A 167 13.60 -1.83 -8.90
CA MET A 167 14.10 -1.59 -7.55
C MET A 167 14.54 -2.87 -6.84
N ALA A 168 13.79 -3.96 -6.94
CA ALA A 168 14.16 -5.23 -6.33
C ALA A 168 15.52 -5.75 -6.82
N ARG A 169 15.79 -5.62 -8.13
CA ARG A 169 17.07 -6.04 -8.73
C ARG A 169 18.25 -5.15 -8.31
N GLU A 170 18.02 -3.83 -8.23
CA GLU A 170 19.05 -2.87 -7.87
C GLU A 170 19.36 -2.85 -6.36
N LEU A 171 18.35 -3.04 -5.54
CA LEU A 171 18.43 -2.83 -4.09
C LEU A 171 18.59 -4.13 -3.29
N GLY A 172 18.20 -5.27 -3.84
CA GLY A 172 18.43 -6.58 -3.22
C GLY A 172 19.90 -6.82 -2.87
N PRO A 173 20.86 -6.60 -3.79
CA PRO A 173 22.30 -6.70 -3.48
C PRO A 173 22.78 -5.71 -2.40
N LYS A 174 22.01 -4.65 -2.15
CA LYS A 174 22.26 -3.64 -1.10
C LYS A 174 21.54 -3.96 0.22
N ASN A 175 21.00 -5.17 0.32
CA ASN A 175 20.29 -5.66 1.50
C ASN A 175 18.98 -4.89 1.80
N ILE A 176 18.26 -4.49 0.77
CA ILE A 176 16.92 -3.90 0.87
C ILE A 176 15.92 -4.85 0.25
N HIS A 177 14.93 -5.28 1.03
CA HIS A 177 13.85 -6.13 0.54
C HIS A 177 12.79 -5.28 -0.17
N VAL A 178 12.61 -5.50 -1.47
CA VAL A 178 11.55 -4.86 -2.24
C VAL A 178 10.54 -5.92 -2.65
N ALA A 179 9.26 -5.71 -2.30
CA ALA A 179 8.20 -6.63 -2.68
C ALA A 179 6.98 -5.91 -3.27
N HIS A 180 6.28 -6.61 -4.15
CA HIS A 180 5.04 -6.19 -4.79
C HIS A 180 3.93 -7.18 -4.40
N LEU A 181 3.00 -6.73 -3.54
CA LEU A 181 1.85 -7.52 -3.08
C LEU A 181 0.67 -7.29 -4.02
N ILE A 182 0.25 -8.32 -4.74
CA ILE A 182 -0.90 -8.29 -5.67
C ILE A 182 -2.16 -8.73 -4.93
N ILE A 183 -3.11 -7.82 -4.80
CA ILE A 183 -4.45 -8.12 -4.31
C ILE A 183 -5.31 -8.45 -5.53
N ASP A 184 -5.46 -9.75 -5.83
CA ASP A 184 -6.20 -10.22 -7.00
C ASP A 184 -7.64 -10.59 -6.64
N SER A 185 -8.33 -9.65 -5.98
CA SER A 185 -9.75 -9.77 -5.62
C SER A 185 -10.33 -8.43 -5.17
N GLY A 186 -11.64 -8.43 -4.92
CA GLY A 186 -12.33 -7.37 -4.18
C GLY A 186 -11.94 -7.39 -2.70
N VAL A 187 -11.49 -6.27 -2.18
CA VAL A 187 -11.27 -6.08 -0.73
C VAL A 187 -12.59 -5.70 -0.07
N ASP A 188 -12.86 -6.25 1.10
CA ASP A 188 -14.08 -5.99 1.86
C ASP A 188 -14.13 -4.55 2.36
N THR A 189 -14.76 -3.70 1.58
CA THR A 189 -15.01 -2.30 1.85
C THR A 189 -16.44 -1.98 1.51
N GLU A 190 -17.03 -0.97 2.15
CA GLU A 190 -18.38 -0.51 1.87
C GLU A 190 -18.61 -0.26 0.37
N TRP A 191 -17.67 0.42 -0.27
CA TRP A 191 -17.74 0.72 -1.69
C TRP A 191 -17.70 -0.53 -2.58
N VAL A 192 -16.87 -1.55 -2.25
CA VAL A 192 -16.81 -2.81 -3.01
C VAL A 192 -18.08 -3.61 -2.81
N ARG A 193 -18.60 -3.68 -1.59
CA ARG A 193 -19.87 -4.32 -1.27
C ARG A 193 -21.01 -3.71 -2.09
N GLN A 194 -21.13 -2.40 -2.07
CA GLN A 194 -22.17 -1.68 -2.82
C GLN A 194 -22.07 -1.97 -4.32
N ARG A 195 -20.90 -1.80 -4.93
CA ARG A 195 -20.70 -2.09 -6.37
C ARG A 195 -21.02 -3.54 -6.73
N ARG A 196 -20.71 -4.48 -5.84
CA ARG A 196 -20.98 -5.89 -6.09
C ARG A 196 -22.49 -6.16 -6.07
N VAL A 197 -23.21 -5.59 -5.14
CA VAL A 197 -24.69 -5.67 -5.09
C VAL A 197 -25.31 -5.01 -6.32
N GLU A 198 -24.85 -3.85 -6.72
CA GLU A 198 -25.33 -3.15 -7.94
C GLU A 198 -25.10 -3.99 -9.21
N ALA A 199 -23.99 -4.69 -9.31
CA ALA A 199 -23.63 -5.46 -10.50
C ALA A 199 -24.25 -6.87 -10.56
N LEU A 200 -24.44 -7.52 -9.42
CA LEU A 200 -24.78 -8.95 -9.32
C LEU A 200 -26.08 -9.24 -8.55
N GLY A 201 -26.72 -8.21 -7.99
CA GLY A 201 -27.96 -8.32 -7.21
C GLY A 201 -27.75 -8.55 -5.72
N ALA A 202 -28.87 -8.61 -4.97
CA ALA A 202 -28.87 -8.64 -3.50
C ALA A 202 -28.06 -9.81 -2.90
N ASN A 203 -28.06 -10.97 -3.55
CA ASN A 203 -27.38 -12.18 -3.08
C ASN A 203 -25.86 -12.18 -3.34
N ALA A 204 -25.31 -11.11 -3.88
CA ALA A 204 -23.89 -11.00 -4.25
C ALA A 204 -22.93 -11.08 -3.05
N LEU A 205 -23.45 -10.94 -1.84
CA LEU A 205 -22.69 -10.96 -0.58
C LEU A 205 -23.04 -12.17 0.32
N ASP A 206 -23.86 -13.11 -0.14
CA ASP A 206 -24.28 -14.27 0.65
C ASP A 206 -23.11 -15.21 1.00
N ASN A 207 -22.08 -15.22 0.15
CA ASN A 207 -20.84 -15.94 0.45
C ASN A 207 -19.81 -14.98 1.05
N PRO A 208 -19.47 -15.09 2.34
CA PRO A 208 -18.48 -14.24 2.99
C PRO A 208 -17.05 -14.43 2.47
N ASP A 209 -16.76 -15.56 1.82
CA ASP A 209 -15.43 -15.91 1.31
C ASP A 209 -15.09 -15.26 -0.03
N LEU A 210 -15.96 -14.39 -0.55
CA LEU A 210 -15.77 -13.70 -1.84
C LEU A 210 -14.98 -12.39 -1.74
N LEU A 211 -14.89 -11.82 -0.56
CA LEU A 211 -14.19 -10.55 -0.34
C LEU A 211 -13.05 -10.74 0.65
N MET A 212 -11.94 -10.10 0.36
CA MET A 212 -10.75 -10.18 1.20
C MET A 212 -10.84 -9.18 2.36
N PRO A 213 -10.80 -9.64 3.63
CA PRO A 213 -10.71 -8.73 4.76
C PRO A 213 -9.44 -7.87 4.70
N PRO A 214 -9.52 -6.55 4.94
CA PRO A 214 -8.33 -5.68 4.99
C PRO A 214 -7.24 -6.17 5.95
N ALA A 215 -7.63 -6.77 7.08
CA ALA A 215 -6.70 -7.35 8.04
C ALA A 215 -5.86 -8.50 7.46
N SER A 216 -6.42 -9.32 6.56
CA SER A 216 -5.67 -10.39 5.88
C SER A 216 -4.60 -9.85 4.95
N VAL A 217 -4.85 -8.67 4.33
CA VAL A 217 -3.83 -7.97 3.54
C VAL A 217 -2.70 -7.46 4.44
N ALA A 218 -3.03 -6.89 5.59
CA ALA A 218 -2.04 -6.41 6.57
C ALA A 218 -1.17 -7.55 7.10
N GLU A 219 -1.77 -8.72 7.37
CA GLU A 219 -1.04 -9.92 7.77
C GLU A 219 -0.06 -10.39 6.68
N SER A 220 -0.45 -10.32 5.41
CA SER A 220 0.45 -10.66 4.29
C SER A 220 1.67 -9.72 4.23
N TYR A 221 1.51 -8.43 4.52
CA TYR A 221 2.64 -7.50 4.65
C TYR A 221 3.54 -7.84 5.84
N TRP A 222 2.95 -8.26 6.95
CA TRP A 222 3.72 -8.70 8.10
C TRP A 222 4.54 -9.95 7.80
N GLN A 223 3.98 -10.93 7.08
CA GLN A 223 4.69 -12.13 6.63
C GLN A 223 5.86 -11.78 5.68
N LEU A 224 5.67 -10.83 4.75
CA LEU A 224 6.76 -10.34 3.90
C LEU A 224 7.88 -9.69 4.72
N TYR A 225 7.52 -8.88 5.71
CA TYR A 225 8.50 -8.22 6.58
C TYR A 225 9.35 -9.22 7.38
N GLN A 226 8.76 -10.32 7.84
CA GLN A 226 9.43 -11.34 8.65
C GLN A 226 10.36 -12.28 7.87
N GLN A 227 10.36 -12.22 6.54
CA GLN A 227 11.14 -13.14 5.72
C GLN A 227 12.65 -12.98 5.95
N PRO A 228 13.38 -14.11 6.08
CA PRO A 228 14.83 -14.08 6.17
C PRO A 228 15.45 -13.66 4.83
N LYS A 229 16.61 -13.00 4.86
CA LYS A 229 17.35 -12.56 3.68
C LYS A 229 17.63 -13.66 2.66
N THR A 230 17.68 -14.91 3.11
CA THR A 230 17.95 -16.09 2.29
C THR A 230 16.74 -16.53 1.44
N ALA A 231 15.56 -15.93 1.68
CA ALA A 231 14.31 -16.32 1.01
C ALA A 231 13.33 -15.16 0.90
N TRP A 232 13.74 -14.05 0.31
CA TRP A 232 12.85 -12.92 0.06
C TRP A 232 11.92 -13.16 -1.13
N THR A 233 10.65 -12.92 -0.91
CA THR A 233 9.63 -12.89 -1.96
C THR A 233 9.64 -11.53 -2.64
N PHE A 234 9.79 -11.49 -3.96
CA PHE A 234 9.58 -10.26 -4.72
C PHE A 234 8.10 -10.01 -5.00
N GLU A 235 7.36 -11.02 -5.44
CA GLU A 235 5.95 -10.87 -5.80
C GLU A 235 5.10 -11.91 -5.07
N LEU A 236 4.08 -11.42 -4.36
CA LEU A 236 3.12 -12.23 -3.64
C LEU A 236 1.72 -11.88 -4.14
N GLU A 237 1.01 -12.86 -4.66
CA GLU A 237 -0.38 -12.73 -5.08
C GLU A 237 -1.30 -13.36 -4.03
N ILE A 238 -2.29 -12.61 -3.60
CA ILE A 238 -3.27 -13.04 -2.61
C ILE A 238 -4.69 -12.86 -3.11
N ARG A 239 -5.55 -13.79 -2.73
CA ARG A 239 -6.99 -13.77 -3.02
C ARG A 239 -7.77 -14.53 -1.97
N PRO A 240 -9.05 -14.23 -1.74
CA PRO A 240 -9.88 -15.02 -0.85
C PRO A 240 -10.21 -16.39 -1.48
N PHE A 241 -10.51 -17.36 -0.65
CA PHE A 241 -10.81 -18.73 -1.06
C PHE A 241 -11.95 -18.83 -2.09
N GLY A 242 -12.96 -17.99 -1.97
CA GLY A 242 -14.13 -17.99 -2.86
C GLY A 242 -13.96 -17.25 -4.18
N GLU A 243 -12.81 -16.62 -4.44
CA GLU A 243 -12.58 -15.89 -5.71
C GLU A 243 -12.49 -16.87 -6.88
N LYS A 244 -13.19 -16.55 -7.96
CA LYS A 244 -13.14 -17.33 -9.20
C LYS A 244 -12.03 -16.78 -10.12
N TRP A 245 -11.27 -17.71 -10.65
CA TRP A 245 -10.18 -17.42 -11.60
C TRP A 245 -10.71 -17.17 -13.00
#